data_88ffb5d78f0dafe1e6fee50762de961e
#
_entry.id   88ffb5d78f0dafe1e6fee50762de961e
#
_cell.length_a   1.000
_cell.length_b   1.000
_cell.length_c   1.000
_cell.angle_alpha   90.00
_cell.angle_beta   90.00
_cell.angle_gamma   90.00
#
_symmetry.space_group_name_H-M   'P 1'
#
loop_
_entity.id
_entity.type
_entity.pdbx_description
1 polymer ?
#
loop_
_entity_poly.entity_id
_entity_poly.type
_entity_poly.pdbx_seq_one_letter_code
_entity_poly.pdbx_strand_id
1 'polypeptide(L)'
;MPEREFLHLDVEGVKAIHAEVLGAHGGSTGLRDVGLLESAVAAPQASFGGEPLIKDLIEIAAAYLFYLCRNHPFVDGNKRTALAASLVFLKENGELKDPGLPARSIDAWETLVLDVAASRIDREETTVRLRRLLRRRKK
;
A
#
# COMPACT_ATOMS: atom_id res chain seq x y z
N MET A 1 24.25 -4.82 -15.71
CA MET A 1 23.26 -3.77 -15.40
C MET A 1 22.91 -3.84 -13.92
N PRO A 2 23.01 -2.71 -13.27
CA PRO A 2 22.55 -2.71 -11.88
C PRO A 2 21.04 -2.94 -11.86
N GLU A 3 20.58 -3.62 -10.83
CA GLU A 3 19.14 -3.81 -10.64
C GLU A 3 18.48 -2.46 -10.39
N ARG A 4 17.23 -2.36 -10.83
CA ARG A 4 16.46 -1.16 -10.58
C ARG A 4 16.21 -1.02 -9.08
N GLU A 5 16.55 0.13 -8.54
CA GLU A 5 16.25 0.44 -7.16
C GLU A 5 14.96 1.23 -7.11
N PHE A 6 14.10 0.87 -6.16
CA PHE A 6 12.83 1.55 -5.97
C PHE A 6 12.92 2.55 -4.84
N LEU A 7 12.14 3.62 -4.96
CA LEU A 7 11.97 4.60 -3.90
C LEU A 7 10.94 4.04 -2.93
N HIS A 8 11.42 3.57 -1.79
CA HIS A 8 10.54 2.98 -0.78
C HIS A 8 9.95 4.02 0.16
N LEU A 9 8.82 3.68 0.76
CA LEU A 9 8.22 4.48 1.80
C LEU A 9 8.96 4.25 3.11
N ASP A 10 9.00 5.28 3.96
CA ASP A 10 9.49 5.14 5.32
C ASP A 10 8.34 5.37 6.31
N VAL A 11 8.62 5.19 7.60
CA VAL A 11 7.59 5.32 8.63
C VAL A 11 7.01 6.73 8.64
N GLU A 12 7.86 7.75 8.54
CA GLU A 12 7.38 9.14 8.56
C GLU A 12 6.54 9.46 7.34
N GLY A 13 6.89 8.90 6.18
CA GLY A 13 6.09 9.05 4.96
C GLY A 13 4.71 8.43 5.11
N VAL A 14 4.61 7.25 5.71
CA VAL A 14 3.30 6.61 5.93
C VAL A 14 2.48 7.40 6.94
N LYS A 15 3.11 7.93 8.00
CA LYS A 15 2.41 8.80 8.95
C LYS A 15 1.85 10.05 8.27
N ALA A 16 2.61 10.64 7.36
CA ALA A 16 2.15 11.82 6.61
C ALA A 16 0.95 11.47 5.72
N ILE A 17 0.99 10.31 5.06
CA ILE A 17 -0.14 9.82 4.27
C ILE A 17 -1.37 9.63 5.15
N HIS A 18 -1.18 9.04 6.32
CA HIS A 18 -2.27 8.84 7.27
C HIS A 18 -2.91 10.17 7.69
N ALA A 19 -2.08 11.18 7.98
CA ALA A 19 -2.59 12.50 8.35
C ALA A 19 -3.43 13.11 7.23
N GLU A 20 -2.98 12.97 5.98
CA GLU A 20 -3.75 13.46 4.82
C GLU A 20 -5.07 12.72 4.67
N VAL A 21 -5.07 11.41 4.86
CA VAL A 21 -6.28 10.60 4.79
C VAL A 21 -7.29 11.06 5.82
N LEU A 22 -6.87 11.28 7.06
CA LEU A 22 -7.77 11.75 8.10
C LEU A 22 -8.27 13.16 7.81
N GLY A 23 -7.42 14.02 7.27
CA GLY A 23 -7.82 15.38 6.89
C GLY A 23 -8.90 15.38 5.81
N ALA A 24 -8.83 14.45 4.86
CA ALA A 24 -9.79 14.37 3.76
C ALA A 24 -11.08 13.64 4.14
N HIS A 25 -10.99 12.63 4.99
CA HIS A 25 -12.12 11.72 5.26
C HIS A 25 -12.61 11.75 6.70
N GLY A 26 -11.90 12.42 7.59
CA GLY A 26 -12.21 12.39 9.02
C GLY A 26 -11.70 11.12 9.67
N GLY A 27 -11.94 10.99 10.96
CA GLY A 27 -11.53 9.84 11.74
C GLY A 27 -10.68 10.25 12.93
N SER A 28 -10.40 9.28 13.80
CA SER A 28 -9.62 9.51 15.01
C SER A 28 -8.13 9.47 14.72
N THR A 29 -7.40 10.44 15.24
CA THR A 29 -5.94 10.47 15.14
C THR A 29 -5.33 9.45 16.10
N GLY A 30 -4.10 9.10 15.85
CA GLY A 30 -3.31 8.31 16.77
C GLY A 30 -2.73 7.06 16.15
N LEU A 31 -1.61 6.68 16.74
CA LEU A 31 -0.88 5.48 16.40
C LEU A 31 -1.24 4.42 17.44
N ARG A 32 -1.75 3.28 16.99
CA ARG A 32 -2.13 2.19 17.88
C ARG A 32 -0.91 1.39 18.32
N ASP A 33 0.00 1.11 17.37
CA ASP A 33 1.15 0.25 17.64
C ASP A 33 2.29 0.61 16.69
N VAL A 34 3.33 1.23 17.24
CA VAL A 34 4.48 1.68 16.44
C VAL A 34 5.25 0.49 15.86
N GLY A 35 5.38 -0.59 16.61
CA GLY A 35 6.08 -1.79 16.14
C GLY A 35 5.39 -2.42 14.93
N LEU A 36 4.07 -2.45 14.93
CA LEU A 36 3.30 -2.97 13.79
C LEU A 36 3.43 -2.05 12.59
N LEU A 37 3.53 -0.73 12.79
CA LEU A 37 3.78 0.19 11.68
C LEU A 37 5.18 -0.04 11.09
N GLU A 38 6.19 -0.11 11.94
CA GLU A 38 7.55 -0.36 11.50
C GLU A 38 7.67 -1.67 10.73
N SER A 39 7.01 -2.72 11.22
CA SER A 39 6.99 -4.01 10.57
C SER A 39 6.32 -3.96 9.19
N ALA A 40 5.20 -3.25 9.08
CA ALA A 40 4.48 -3.13 7.82
C ALA A 40 5.28 -2.36 6.76
N VAL A 41 6.06 -1.38 7.20
CA VAL A 41 6.90 -0.59 6.29
C VAL A 41 8.15 -1.37 5.90
N ALA A 42 8.70 -2.16 6.82
CA ALA A 42 9.92 -2.94 6.55
C ALA A 42 9.69 -4.12 5.63
N ALA A 43 8.56 -4.82 5.78
CA ALA A 43 8.30 -6.06 5.04
C ALA A 43 8.39 -5.92 3.52
N PRO A 44 7.82 -4.87 2.89
CA PRO A 44 7.90 -4.76 1.42
C PRO A 44 9.32 -4.54 0.90
N GLN A 45 10.22 -4.06 1.73
CA GLN A 45 11.60 -3.75 1.31
C GLN A 45 12.63 -4.67 1.95
N ALA A 46 12.18 -5.79 2.50
CA ALA A 46 13.06 -6.76 3.14
C ALA A 46 14.03 -7.38 2.12
N SER A 47 15.22 -7.71 2.60
CA SER A 47 16.24 -8.33 1.77
C SER A 47 16.89 -9.46 2.53
N PHE A 48 17.57 -10.33 1.79
CA PHE A 48 18.36 -11.41 2.35
C PHE A 48 19.63 -11.57 1.52
N GLY A 49 20.77 -11.55 2.19
CA GLY A 49 22.07 -11.67 1.50
C GLY A 49 22.31 -10.55 0.49
N GLY A 50 21.78 -9.35 0.76
CA GLY A 50 21.93 -8.21 -0.14
C GLY A 50 20.94 -8.18 -1.28
N GLU A 51 20.04 -9.18 -1.38
CA GLU A 51 19.06 -9.26 -2.46
C GLU A 51 17.66 -8.96 -1.94
N PRO A 52 16.89 -8.11 -2.61
CA PRO A 52 15.49 -7.88 -2.21
C PRO A 52 14.69 -9.17 -2.33
N LEU A 53 13.83 -9.41 -1.35
CA LEU A 53 12.93 -10.56 -1.38
C LEU A 53 11.80 -10.37 -2.38
N ILE A 54 11.36 -9.13 -2.58
CA ILE A 54 10.31 -8.80 -3.56
C ILE A 54 10.93 -7.85 -4.57
N LYS A 55 10.90 -8.22 -5.84
CA LYS A 55 11.58 -7.47 -6.91
C LYS A 55 10.64 -6.83 -7.90
N ASP A 56 9.39 -7.27 -7.96
CA ASP A 56 8.39 -6.72 -8.88
C ASP A 56 7.69 -5.51 -8.26
N LEU A 57 7.62 -4.41 -9.01
CA LEU A 57 7.05 -3.16 -8.53
C LEU A 57 5.61 -3.30 -8.02
N ILE A 58 4.77 -4.01 -8.78
CA ILE A 58 3.37 -4.19 -8.40
C ILE A 58 3.27 -5.07 -7.15
N GLU A 59 4.11 -6.09 -7.08
CA GLU A 59 4.15 -6.98 -5.92
C GLU A 59 4.58 -6.22 -4.66
N ILE A 60 5.53 -5.29 -4.78
CA ILE A 60 5.95 -4.45 -3.65
C ILE A 60 4.79 -3.54 -3.21
N ALA A 61 4.10 -2.92 -4.18
CA ALA A 61 2.95 -2.07 -3.87
C ALA A 61 1.86 -2.86 -3.15
N ALA A 62 1.60 -4.08 -3.60
CA ALA A 62 0.63 -4.97 -2.96
C ALA A 62 1.07 -5.34 -1.54
N ALA A 63 2.38 -5.49 -1.32
CA ALA A 63 2.90 -5.77 0.01
C ALA A 63 2.66 -4.61 0.97
N TYR A 64 2.88 -3.36 0.54
CA TYR A 64 2.54 -2.20 1.37
C TYR A 64 1.05 -2.21 1.74
N LEU A 65 0.20 -2.42 0.75
CA LEU A 65 -1.25 -2.47 1.00
C LEU A 65 -1.59 -3.58 1.99
N PHE A 66 -1.06 -4.77 1.75
CA PHE A 66 -1.37 -5.95 2.54
C PHE A 66 -0.93 -5.77 4.00
N TYR A 67 0.34 -5.41 4.22
CA TYR A 67 0.87 -5.34 5.58
C TYR A 67 0.32 -4.16 6.37
N LEU A 68 0.15 -3.00 5.74
CA LEU A 68 -0.45 -1.86 6.43
C LEU A 68 -1.90 -2.12 6.81
N CYS A 69 -2.63 -2.81 5.95
CA CYS A 69 -4.01 -3.18 6.21
C CYS A 69 -4.11 -4.23 7.32
N ARG A 70 -3.31 -5.29 7.23
CA ARG A 70 -3.37 -6.42 8.16
C ARG A 70 -2.80 -6.08 9.54
N ASN A 71 -1.75 -5.30 9.61
CA ASN A 71 -1.14 -4.94 10.89
C ASN A 71 -1.96 -3.91 11.67
N HIS A 72 -2.79 -3.15 10.98
CA HIS A 72 -3.70 -2.21 11.62
C HIS A 72 -2.98 -1.28 12.61
N PRO A 73 -1.94 -0.55 12.16
CA PRO A 73 -1.06 0.18 13.09
C PRO A 73 -1.66 1.46 13.66
N PHE A 74 -2.66 2.04 13.02
CA PHE A 74 -3.28 3.29 13.45
C PHE A 74 -4.56 3.03 14.21
N VAL A 75 -5.02 4.02 14.97
CA VAL A 75 -6.31 3.94 15.67
C VAL A 75 -7.45 3.88 14.64
N ASP A 76 -7.33 4.64 13.56
CA ASP A 76 -8.38 4.73 12.54
C ASP A 76 -7.75 5.02 11.19
N GLY A 77 -8.50 4.77 10.11
CA GLY A 77 -8.04 5.09 8.75
C GLY A 77 -7.06 4.11 8.14
N ASN A 78 -6.92 2.91 8.72
CA ASN A 78 -5.93 1.94 8.25
C ASN A 78 -6.17 1.49 6.80
N LYS A 79 -7.40 1.19 6.44
CA LYS A 79 -7.71 0.71 5.08
C LYS A 79 -7.41 1.77 4.03
N ARG A 80 -7.85 3.00 4.27
CA ARG A 80 -7.59 4.10 3.33
C ARG A 80 -6.12 4.44 3.25
N THR A 81 -5.43 4.43 4.39
CA THR A 81 -3.99 4.69 4.42
C THR A 81 -3.21 3.61 3.69
N ALA A 82 -3.58 2.35 3.86
CA ALA A 82 -2.93 1.23 3.18
C ALA A 82 -3.04 1.39 1.66
N LEU A 83 -4.23 1.69 1.16
CA LEU A 83 -4.43 1.91 -0.28
C LEU A 83 -3.67 3.14 -0.76
N ALA A 84 -3.78 4.26 -0.03
CA ALA A 84 -3.07 5.48 -0.41
C ALA A 84 -1.56 5.27 -0.46
N ALA A 85 -1.00 4.58 0.52
CA ALA A 85 0.44 4.31 0.56
C ALA A 85 0.88 3.49 -0.64
N SER A 86 0.12 2.47 -1.00
CA SER A 86 0.39 1.63 -2.16
C SER A 86 0.42 2.46 -3.44
N LEU A 87 -0.55 3.36 -3.62
CA LEU A 87 -0.64 4.21 -4.81
C LEU A 87 0.45 5.27 -4.83
N VAL A 88 0.82 5.84 -3.68
CA VAL A 88 1.94 6.79 -3.59
C VAL A 88 3.24 6.11 -4.00
N PHE A 89 3.46 4.89 -3.50
CA PHE A 89 4.66 4.13 -3.89
C PHE A 89 4.71 3.94 -5.41
N LEU A 90 3.61 3.55 -6.03
CA LEU A 90 3.56 3.36 -7.47
C LEU A 90 3.81 4.66 -8.23
N LYS A 91 3.21 5.75 -7.77
CA LYS A 91 3.40 7.05 -8.40
C LYS A 91 4.85 7.51 -8.33
N GLU A 92 5.46 7.38 -7.15
CA GLU A 92 6.85 7.82 -6.97
C GLU A 92 7.83 7.00 -7.79
N ASN A 93 7.45 5.80 -8.16
CA ASN A 93 8.30 4.94 -8.98
C ASN A 93 7.87 4.93 -10.46
N GLY A 94 7.02 5.88 -10.87
CA GLY A 94 6.71 6.10 -12.27
C GLY A 94 5.61 5.23 -12.86
N GLU A 95 4.94 4.42 -12.05
CA GLU A 95 3.89 3.53 -12.56
C GLU A 95 2.53 4.22 -12.67
N LEU A 96 2.24 5.21 -11.84
CA LEU A 96 1.03 6.00 -11.90
C LEU A 96 1.36 7.47 -12.11
N LYS A 97 0.75 8.09 -13.11
CA LYS A 97 0.93 9.51 -13.35
C LYS A 97 -0.05 10.35 -12.54
N ASP A 98 -1.23 9.82 -12.32
CA ASP A 98 -2.28 10.46 -11.57
C ASP A 98 -2.69 9.53 -10.43
N PRO A 99 -2.56 9.95 -9.16
CA PRO A 99 -2.91 9.09 -8.04
C PRO A 99 -4.41 8.92 -7.83
N GLY A 100 -5.25 9.72 -8.55
CA GLY A 100 -6.68 9.61 -8.38
C GLY A 100 -7.24 8.31 -8.94
N LEU A 101 -8.26 7.77 -8.30
CA LEU A 101 -8.94 6.57 -8.77
C LEU A 101 -10.07 6.97 -9.71
N PRO A 102 -10.23 6.28 -10.86
CA PRO A 102 -11.39 6.52 -11.72
C PRO A 102 -12.68 6.21 -10.96
N ALA A 103 -13.67 7.08 -11.09
CA ALA A 103 -14.93 6.92 -10.34
C ALA A 103 -15.56 5.54 -10.54
N ARG A 104 -15.54 5.07 -11.78
CA ARG A 104 -16.14 3.76 -12.11
C ARG A 104 -15.41 2.56 -11.50
N SER A 105 -14.21 2.77 -10.97
CA SER A 105 -13.40 1.71 -10.41
C SER A 105 -13.38 1.72 -8.88
N ILE A 106 -14.01 2.72 -8.24
CA ILE A 106 -13.93 2.88 -6.79
C ILE A 106 -14.41 1.64 -6.06
N ASP A 107 -15.53 1.06 -6.49
CA ASP A 107 -16.06 -0.13 -5.83
C ASP A 107 -15.07 -1.31 -5.86
N ALA A 108 -14.39 -1.50 -6.98
CA ALA A 108 -13.41 -2.57 -7.11
C ALA A 108 -12.20 -2.34 -6.20
N TRP A 109 -11.75 -1.11 -6.08
CA TRP A 109 -10.65 -0.77 -5.19
C TRP A 109 -11.05 -0.97 -3.72
N GLU A 110 -12.26 -0.54 -3.37
CA GLU A 110 -12.77 -0.72 -2.01
C GLU A 110 -12.93 -2.20 -1.67
N THR A 111 -13.44 -3.00 -2.61
CA THR A 111 -13.59 -4.44 -2.40
C THR A 111 -12.24 -5.10 -2.15
N LEU A 112 -11.21 -4.71 -2.90
CA LEU A 112 -9.87 -5.24 -2.69
C LEU A 112 -9.40 -4.98 -1.26
N VAL A 113 -9.52 -3.74 -0.80
CA VAL A 113 -9.06 -3.36 0.54
C VAL A 113 -9.87 -4.07 1.62
N LEU A 114 -11.18 -4.17 1.44
CA LEU A 114 -12.02 -4.87 2.40
C LEU A 114 -11.67 -6.35 2.50
N ASP A 115 -11.37 -6.99 1.38
CA ASP A 115 -10.98 -8.40 1.36
C ASP A 115 -9.64 -8.63 2.05
N VAL A 116 -8.69 -7.71 1.87
CA VAL A 116 -7.41 -7.79 2.58
C VAL A 116 -7.65 -7.62 4.08
N ALA A 117 -8.40 -6.61 4.47
CA ALA A 117 -8.65 -6.31 5.88
C ALA A 117 -9.38 -7.44 6.59
N ALA A 118 -10.28 -8.12 5.90
CA ALA A 118 -11.05 -9.23 6.44
C ALA A 118 -10.33 -10.58 6.37
N SER A 119 -9.08 -10.60 5.92
CA SER A 119 -8.27 -11.82 5.78
C SER A 119 -8.86 -12.81 4.78
N ARG A 120 -9.59 -12.33 3.79
CA ARG A 120 -10.17 -13.20 2.75
C ARG A 120 -9.16 -13.56 1.67
N ILE A 121 -8.15 -12.73 1.46
CA ILE A 121 -7.12 -12.95 0.46
C ILE A 121 -5.75 -12.76 1.10
N ASP A 122 -4.76 -13.46 0.55
CA ASP A 122 -3.38 -13.37 0.98
C ASP A 122 -2.62 -12.32 0.15
N ARG A 123 -1.31 -12.20 0.40
CA ARG A 123 -0.49 -11.22 -0.31
C ARG A 123 -0.41 -11.53 -1.81
N GLU A 124 -0.34 -12.80 -2.18
CA GLU A 124 -0.30 -13.21 -3.58
C GLU A 124 -1.55 -12.79 -4.32
N GLU A 125 -2.72 -13.08 -3.77
CA GLU A 125 -3.97 -12.70 -4.39
C GLU A 125 -4.15 -11.18 -4.42
N THR A 126 -3.67 -10.50 -3.38
CA THR A 126 -3.66 -9.03 -3.36
C THR A 126 -2.88 -8.49 -4.56
N THR A 127 -1.73 -9.09 -4.85
CA THR A 127 -0.91 -8.70 -6.00
C THR A 127 -1.65 -8.91 -7.31
N VAL A 128 -2.27 -10.07 -7.48
CA VAL A 128 -3.02 -10.40 -8.70
C VAL A 128 -4.14 -9.37 -8.94
N ARG A 129 -4.89 -9.08 -7.90
CA ARG A 129 -6.02 -8.16 -8.02
C ARG A 129 -5.58 -6.71 -8.23
N LEU A 130 -4.52 -6.29 -7.55
CA LEU A 130 -3.96 -4.95 -7.76
C LEU A 130 -3.49 -4.79 -9.20
N ARG A 131 -2.76 -5.78 -9.71
CA ARG A 131 -2.28 -5.75 -11.10
C ARG A 131 -3.42 -5.64 -12.09
N ARG A 132 -4.52 -6.35 -11.84
CA ARG A 132 -5.70 -6.30 -12.70
C ARG A 132 -6.35 -4.92 -12.69
N LEU A 133 -6.46 -4.30 -11.51
CA LEU A 133 -7.04 -2.96 -11.40
C LEU A 133 -6.18 -1.91 -12.09
N LEU A 134 -4.86 -2.04 -11.99
CA LEU A 134 -3.94 -1.12 -12.65
C LEU A 134 -4.02 -1.24 -14.17
N ARG A 135 -4.21 -2.45 -14.69
CA ARG A 135 -4.40 -2.65 -16.13
C ARG A 135 -5.67 -1.97 -16.64
N ARG A 136 -6.75 -2.06 -15.88
CA ARG A 136 -8.00 -1.40 -16.24
C ARG A 136 -7.83 0.11 -16.31
N ARG A 137 -7.03 0.65 -15.40
CA ARG A 137 -6.75 2.08 -15.34
C ARG A 137 -6.06 2.57 -16.60
N LYS A 138 -5.22 1.74 -17.19
CA LYS A 138 -4.43 2.13 -18.35
C LYS A 138 -5.22 2.18 -19.67
N LYS A 139 -6.41 1.65 -19.68
CA LYS A 139 -7.25 1.68 -20.89
C LYS A 139 -7.99 3.02 -21.05
#